data_700c18eea74de2a02703dda69f6d4a52
#
_entry.id   700c18eea74de2a02703dda69f6d4a52
#
_cell.length_a   1.000
_cell.length_b   1.000
_cell.length_c   1.000
_cell.angle_alpha   90.00
_cell.angle_beta   90.00
_cell.angle_gamma   90.00
#
_symmetry.space_group_name_H-M   'P 1'
#
loop_
_entity.id
_entity.type
_entity.pdbx_description
1 polymer ?
#
loop_
_entity_poly.entity_id
_entity_poly.type
_entity_poly.pdbx_seq_one_letter_code
_entity_poly.pdbx_strand_id
1 'polypeptide(L)'
;MSSVTASIDQVGASPINIQWKVVRGDTATLKIEFLEDDEVTFVDISDWTFVSSSYDASGDTLDELTVEKYTGYVIITATSEITKLWGTGYRNTVLELPFDLEIIIPNDESGAVESEVTWTPVIGTIVVLSDVTGTGL
;
A
#
# COMPACT_ATOMS: atom_id res chain seq x y z
N MET A 1 13.08 -4.39 10.06
CA MET A 1 11.77 -4.41 9.40
C MET A 1 11.04 -3.11 9.69
N SER A 2 10.47 -2.51 8.67
CA SER A 2 9.67 -1.30 8.82
C SER A 2 8.20 -1.64 8.89
N SER A 3 7.47 -0.96 9.76
CA SER A 3 6.04 -1.18 9.90
C SER A 3 5.36 0.16 10.14
N VAL A 4 4.33 0.43 9.38
CA VAL A 4 3.55 1.66 9.47
C VAL A 4 2.08 1.27 9.52
N THR A 5 1.29 2.02 10.29
CA THR A 5 -0.15 1.81 10.38
C THR A 5 -0.88 3.10 10.04
N ALA A 6 -1.91 2.98 9.22
CA ALA A 6 -2.77 4.10 8.88
C ALA A 6 -4.22 3.67 9.01
N SER A 7 -5.12 4.62 9.25
CA SER A 7 -6.54 4.33 9.43
C SER A 7 -7.37 5.19 8.48
N ILE A 8 -8.42 4.58 7.93
CA ILE A 8 -9.36 5.25 7.05
C ILE A 8 -10.74 5.09 7.67
N ASP A 9 -11.41 6.20 7.93
CA ASP A 9 -12.68 6.20 8.63
C ASP A 9 -13.86 6.62 7.77
N GLN A 10 -13.66 6.75 6.47
CA GLN A 10 -14.75 7.03 5.53
C GLN A 10 -14.51 6.32 4.23
N VAL A 11 -15.40 5.38 3.91
CA VAL A 11 -15.34 4.66 2.63
C VAL A 11 -15.68 5.64 1.50
N GLY A 12 -14.85 5.62 0.45
CA GLY A 12 -15.06 6.49 -0.70
C GLY A 12 -14.53 7.89 -0.54
N ALA A 13 -13.87 8.17 0.58
CA ALA A 13 -13.29 9.49 0.82
C ALA A 13 -12.11 9.75 -0.11
N SER A 14 -11.66 11.00 -0.15
CA SER A 14 -10.46 11.36 -0.89
C SER A 14 -9.26 10.58 -0.35
N PRO A 15 -8.29 10.28 -1.20
CA PRO A 15 -7.15 9.48 -0.76
C PRO A 15 -6.36 10.18 0.34
N ILE A 16 -5.86 9.38 1.27
CA ILE A 16 -4.86 9.88 2.21
C ILE A 16 -3.49 9.70 1.59
N ASN A 17 -2.59 10.61 1.91
CA ASN A 17 -1.22 10.56 1.38
C ASN A 17 -0.30 10.03 2.46
N ILE A 18 0.41 8.96 2.16
CA ILE A 18 1.28 8.30 3.12
C ILE A 18 2.71 8.32 2.60
N GLN A 19 3.63 8.65 3.50
CA GLN A 19 5.05 8.49 3.25
C GLN A 19 5.50 7.23 3.97
N TRP A 20 5.94 6.25 3.21
CA TRP A 20 6.32 4.93 3.73
C TRP A 20 7.82 4.76 3.58
N LYS A 21 8.53 4.83 4.69
CA LYS A 21 9.98 4.71 4.70
C LYS A 21 10.38 3.25 4.76
N VAL A 22 11.21 2.84 3.84
CA VAL A 22 11.65 1.45 3.70
C VAL A 22 13.16 1.44 3.57
N VAL A 23 13.82 0.58 4.34
CA VAL A 23 15.25 0.39 4.19
C VAL A 23 15.47 -0.67 3.11
N ARG A 24 16.29 -0.34 2.13
CA ARG A 24 16.56 -1.26 1.02
C ARG A 24 17.11 -2.58 1.56
N GLY A 25 16.51 -3.67 1.11
CA GLY A 25 16.89 -5.01 1.55
C GLY A 25 16.07 -5.54 2.72
N ASP A 26 15.30 -4.68 3.37
CA ASP A 26 14.43 -5.11 4.47
C ASP A 26 13.04 -5.44 3.96
N THR A 27 12.36 -6.33 4.67
CA THR A 27 10.93 -6.53 4.49
C THR A 27 10.21 -5.37 5.16
N ALA A 28 9.29 -4.76 4.45
CA ALA A 28 8.52 -3.62 4.97
C ALA A 28 7.04 -3.92 4.89
N THR A 29 6.29 -3.48 5.90
CA THR A 29 4.84 -3.67 5.94
C THR A 29 4.15 -2.35 6.21
N LEU A 30 2.95 -2.22 5.64
CA LEU A 30 2.09 -1.06 5.85
C LEU A 30 0.70 -1.60 6.15
N LYS A 31 0.18 -1.30 7.33
CA LYS A 31 -1.14 -1.75 7.76
C LYS A 31 -2.14 -0.63 7.53
N ILE A 32 -3.23 -0.94 6.84
CA ILE A 32 -4.32 0.02 6.59
C ILE A 32 -5.58 -0.51 7.26
N GLU A 33 -6.10 0.24 8.21
CA GLU A 33 -7.32 -0.11 8.93
C GLU A 33 -8.50 0.66 8.36
N PHE A 34 -9.63 0.00 8.22
CA PHE A 34 -10.86 0.60 7.73
C PHE A 34 -11.85 0.65 8.87
N LEU A 35 -12.18 1.85 9.32
CA LEU A 35 -13.00 2.06 10.50
C LEU A 35 -14.29 2.78 10.13
N GLU A 36 -15.33 2.57 10.95
CA GLU A 36 -16.57 3.31 10.85
C GLU A 36 -16.35 4.73 11.39
N ASP A 37 -17.39 5.55 11.33
CA ASP A 37 -17.32 6.93 11.79
C ASP A 37 -16.90 7.05 13.25
N ASP A 38 -17.15 6.03 14.05
CA ASP A 38 -16.77 6.05 15.46
C ASP A 38 -15.28 5.89 15.69
N GLU A 39 -14.52 5.59 14.62
CA GLU A 39 -13.07 5.39 14.62
C GLU A 39 -12.64 4.22 15.51
N VAL A 40 -13.55 3.32 15.82
CA VAL A 40 -13.29 2.15 16.66
C VAL A 40 -13.75 0.87 15.98
N THR A 41 -14.94 0.88 15.37
CA THR A 41 -15.52 -0.31 14.77
C THR A 41 -14.94 -0.53 13.38
N PHE A 42 -14.48 -1.77 13.14
CA PHE A 42 -13.94 -2.11 11.82
C PHE A 42 -15.05 -2.27 10.79
N VAL A 43 -14.79 -1.80 9.58
CA VAL A 43 -15.68 -2.01 8.44
C VAL A 43 -15.49 -3.45 7.96
N ASP A 44 -16.59 -4.07 7.50
CA ASP A 44 -16.51 -5.40 6.91
C ASP A 44 -15.97 -5.27 5.48
N ILE A 45 -14.76 -5.74 5.27
CA ILE A 45 -14.07 -5.66 3.98
C ILE A 45 -13.96 -7.02 3.31
N SER A 46 -14.71 -8.01 3.78
CA SER A 46 -14.55 -9.39 3.32
C SER A 46 -14.76 -9.57 1.82
N ASP A 47 -15.61 -8.75 1.22
CA ASP A 47 -15.90 -8.85 -0.22
C ASP A 47 -15.06 -7.92 -1.07
N TRP A 48 -14.20 -7.14 -0.47
CA TRP A 48 -13.38 -6.18 -1.21
C TRP A 48 -12.15 -6.85 -1.80
N THR A 49 -11.73 -6.38 -2.97
CA THR A 49 -10.49 -6.82 -3.59
C THR A 49 -9.48 -5.68 -3.54
N PHE A 50 -8.26 -6.02 -3.22
CA PHE A 50 -7.21 -5.03 -2.99
C PHE A 50 -6.04 -5.26 -3.93
N VAL A 51 -5.54 -4.19 -4.53
CA VAL A 51 -4.33 -4.22 -5.37
C VAL A 51 -3.45 -3.06 -4.97
N SER A 52 -2.19 -3.33 -4.73
CA SER A 52 -1.23 -2.29 -4.39
C SER A 52 -0.02 -2.43 -5.31
N SER A 53 0.46 -1.31 -5.82
CA SER A 53 1.59 -1.30 -6.75
C SER A 53 2.49 -0.12 -6.47
N SER A 54 3.78 -0.31 -6.73
CA SER A 54 4.73 0.78 -6.77
C SER A 54 4.99 1.14 -8.23
N TYR A 55 5.40 2.37 -8.47
CA TYR A 55 5.58 2.89 -9.82
C TYR A 55 6.97 3.51 -9.97
N ASP A 56 7.48 3.49 -11.19
CA ASP A 56 8.76 4.15 -11.48
C ASP A 56 8.52 5.63 -11.82
N ALA A 57 9.58 6.34 -12.14
CA ALA A 57 9.51 7.77 -12.44
C ALA A 57 8.69 8.08 -13.68
N SER A 58 8.53 7.11 -14.57
CA SER A 58 7.72 7.27 -15.78
C SER A 58 6.23 6.99 -15.54
N GLY A 59 5.89 6.51 -14.35
CA GLY A 59 4.51 6.14 -14.04
C GLY A 59 4.14 4.71 -14.40
N ASP A 60 5.10 3.93 -14.88
CA ASP A 60 4.85 2.51 -15.15
C ASP A 60 4.92 1.69 -13.87
N THR A 61 4.14 0.64 -13.82
CA THR A 61 4.16 -0.26 -12.66
C THR A 61 5.54 -0.88 -12.52
N LEU A 62 6.15 -0.67 -11.36
CA LEU A 62 7.45 -1.25 -11.04
C LEU A 62 7.29 -2.62 -10.41
N ASP A 63 6.48 -2.70 -9.36
CA ASP A 63 6.21 -3.96 -8.67
C ASP A 63 4.79 -3.97 -8.15
N GLU A 64 4.18 -5.14 -8.18
CA GLU A 64 2.92 -5.36 -7.49
C GLU A 64 3.26 -5.82 -6.07
N LEU A 65 2.70 -5.14 -5.09
CA LEU A 65 2.97 -5.44 -3.69
C LEU A 65 1.95 -6.46 -3.18
N THR A 66 2.37 -7.27 -2.23
CA THR A 66 1.49 -8.28 -1.65
C THR A 66 0.52 -7.61 -0.68
N VAL A 67 -0.78 -7.91 -0.83
CA VAL A 67 -1.80 -7.41 0.09
C VAL A 67 -2.48 -8.60 0.74
N GLU A 68 -2.44 -8.65 2.06
CA GLU A 68 -3.13 -9.68 2.82
C GLU A 68 -4.30 -9.06 3.56
N LYS A 69 -5.46 -9.66 3.41
CA LYS A 69 -6.70 -9.13 3.97
C LYS A 69 -7.02 -9.83 5.29
N TYR A 70 -7.37 -9.03 6.27
CA TYR A 70 -7.78 -9.52 7.60
C TYR A 70 -9.13 -8.90 7.96
N THR A 71 -9.58 -9.10 9.18
CA THR A 71 -10.84 -8.53 9.63
C THR A 71 -10.68 -7.03 9.84
N GLY A 72 -11.22 -6.25 8.90
CA GLY A 72 -11.22 -4.79 9.02
C GLY A 72 -9.92 -4.11 8.65
N TYR A 73 -8.89 -4.85 8.22
CA TYR A 73 -7.65 -4.22 7.81
C TYR A 73 -6.91 -5.08 6.80
N VAL A 74 -5.95 -4.46 6.13
CA VAL A 74 -5.07 -5.17 5.22
C VAL A 74 -3.63 -4.83 5.58
N ILE A 75 -2.73 -5.73 5.21
CA ILE A 75 -1.29 -5.49 5.35
C ILE A 75 -0.67 -5.57 3.97
N ILE A 76 -0.03 -4.47 3.56
CA ILE A 76 0.71 -4.40 2.31
C ILE A 76 2.15 -4.72 2.64
N THR A 77 2.72 -5.68 1.93
CA THR A 77 4.09 -6.12 2.18
C THR A 77 4.96 -5.90 0.95
N ALA A 78 6.09 -5.25 1.16
CA ALA A 78 7.17 -5.22 0.20
C ALA A 78 8.24 -6.15 0.72
N THR A 79 8.45 -7.27 0.04
CA THR A 79 9.39 -8.29 0.52
C THR A 79 10.82 -7.83 0.34
N SER A 80 11.73 -8.41 1.10
CA SER A 80 13.15 -8.07 0.97
C SER A 80 13.68 -8.33 -0.43
N GLU A 81 13.13 -9.32 -1.11
CA GLU A 81 13.54 -9.62 -2.47
C GLU A 81 13.18 -8.49 -3.43
N ILE A 82 12.09 -7.81 -3.19
CA ILE A 82 11.67 -6.67 -4.00
C ILE A 82 12.47 -5.43 -3.59
N THR A 83 12.52 -5.15 -2.28
CA THR A 83 13.13 -3.90 -1.82
C THR A 83 14.62 -3.83 -2.11
N LYS A 84 15.31 -4.96 -2.13
CA LYS A 84 16.75 -4.95 -2.41
C LYS A 84 17.06 -4.52 -3.83
N LEU A 85 16.09 -4.59 -4.73
CA LEU A 85 16.27 -4.18 -6.12
C LEU A 85 15.93 -2.70 -6.32
N TRP A 86 15.29 -2.07 -5.36
CA TRP A 86 14.93 -0.67 -5.47
C TRP A 86 16.17 0.19 -5.29
N GLY A 87 16.45 1.03 -6.30
CA GLY A 87 17.58 1.93 -6.21
C GLY A 87 18.94 1.26 -6.35
N THR A 88 18.98 0.09 -6.95
CA THR A 88 20.24 -0.61 -7.21
C THR A 88 21.16 0.30 -8.02
N GLY A 89 22.37 0.50 -7.55
CA GLY A 89 23.31 1.40 -8.19
C GLY A 89 23.34 2.80 -7.61
N TYR A 90 22.39 3.14 -6.74
CA TYR A 90 22.32 4.45 -6.12
C TYR A 90 22.81 4.32 -4.68
N ARG A 91 24.08 4.56 -4.45
CA ARG A 91 24.65 4.52 -3.11
C ARG A 91 24.30 5.78 -2.34
N ASN A 92 23.91 5.62 -1.09
CA ASN A 92 23.66 6.74 -0.19
C ASN A 92 22.63 7.72 -0.74
N THR A 93 21.76 7.23 -1.61
CA THR A 93 20.75 8.05 -2.25
C THR A 93 19.40 7.60 -1.76
N VAL A 94 18.55 8.57 -1.47
CA VAL A 94 17.15 8.31 -1.14
C VAL A 94 16.39 8.23 -2.46
N LEU A 95 15.69 7.12 -2.66
CA LEU A 95 14.86 6.94 -3.83
C LEU A 95 13.40 7.06 -3.40
N GLU A 96 12.61 7.77 -4.20
CA GLU A 96 11.19 7.91 -3.93
C GLU A 96 10.38 7.24 -5.02
N LEU A 97 9.50 6.34 -4.63
CA LEU A 97 8.65 5.60 -5.56
C LEU A 97 7.18 5.88 -5.22
N PRO A 98 6.41 6.36 -6.18
CA PRO A 98 4.97 6.46 -5.96
C PRO A 98 4.37 5.07 -5.71
N PHE A 99 3.34 5.00 -4.90
CA PHE A 99 2.58 3.76 -4.71
C PHE A 99 1.12 4.09 -4.42
N ASP A 100 0.26 3.11 -4.58
CA ASP A 100 -1.14 3.26 -4.24
C ASP A 100 -1.70 1.96 -3.69
N LEU A 101 -2.88 2.07 -3.13
CA LEU A 101 -3.73 0.94 -2.79
C LEU A 101 -5.07 1.18 -3.46
N GLU A 102 -5.45 0.30 -4.35
CA GLU A 102 -6.73 0.36 -5.04
C GLU A 102 -7.64 -0.72 -4.50
N ILE A 103 -8.89 -0.38 -4.31
CA ILE A 103 -9.90 -1.29 -3.79
C ILE A 103 -11.00 -1.41 -4.83
N ILE A 104 -11.44 -2.65 -5.07
CA ILE A 104 -12.59 -2.91 -5.91
C ILE A 104 -13.68 -3.43 -4.99
N ILE A 105 -14.78 -2.70 -4.89
CA ILE A 105 -15.91 -3.04 -4.04
C ILE A 105 -17.03 -3.52 -4.94
N PRO A 106 -17.49 -4.77 -4.80
CA PRO A 106 -18.58 -5.26 -5.63
C PRO A 106 -19.86 -4.54 -5.26
N ASN A 107 -20.66 -4.24 -6.28
CA ASN A 107 -21.97 -3.66 -6.08
C ASN A 107 -23.01 -4.77 -6.26
N ASP A 108 -23.53 -5.29 -5.15
CA ASP A 108 -24.51 -6.35 -5.21
C ASP A 108 -25.92 -5.87 -4.93
N GLU A 109 -26.22 -4.66 -5.37
CA GLU A 109 -27.58 -4.18 -5.40
C GLU A 109 -28.41 -5.13 -6.25
N SER A 110 -29.41 -5.72 -5.66
CA SER A 110 -30.17 -6.74 -6.34
C SER A 110 -30.86 -6.19 -7.57
N GLY A 111 -30.73 -6.92 -8.66
CA GLY A 111 -31.37 -6.56 -9.93
C GLY A 111 -30.66 -5.49 -10.71
N ALA A 112 -29.59 -4.94 -10.18
CA ALA A 112 -28.85 -3.93 -10.91
C ALA A 112 -27.83 -4.59 -11.82
N VAL A 113 -27.47 -3.88 -12.86
CA VAL A 113 -26.30 -4.24 -13.63
C VAL A 113 -25.12 -4.13 -12.67
N GLU A 114 -24.34 -5.18 -12.58
CA GLU A 114 -23.22 -5.15 -11.69
C GLU A 114 -22.27 -4.07 -12.07
N SER A 115 -22.17 -3.07 -11.24
CA SER A 115 -21.15 -2.05 -11.37
C SER A 115 -20.29 -2.13 -10.14
N GLU A 116 -19.01 -2.31 -10.38
CA GLU A 116 -18.05 -2.30 -9.30
C GLU A 116 -17.70 -0.87 -8.98
N VAL A 117 -17.42 -0.61 -7.72
CA VAL A 117 -16.91 0.69 -7.30
C VAL A 117 -15.41 0.53 -7.13
N THR A 118 -14.65 1.32 -7.87
CA THR A 118 -13.19 1.35 -7.72
C THR A 118 -12.83 2.58 -6.89
N TRP A 119 -12.03 2.35 -5.88
CA TRP A 119 -11.66 3.40 -4.93
C TRP A 119 -10.17 3.29 -4.61
N THR A 120 -9.48 4.42 -4.66
CA THR A 120 -8.07 4.47 -4.30
C THR A 120 -7.92 5.27 -3.01
N PRO A 121 -8.02 4.59 -1.85
CA PRO A 121 -8.00 5.31 -0.57
C PRO A 121 -6.61 5.77 -0.14
N VAL A 122 -5.57 5.18 -0.70
CA VAL A 122 -4.20 5.50 -0.31
C VAL A 122 -3.37 5.76 -1.55
N ILE A 123 -2.74 6.92 -1.56
CA ILE A 123 -1.68 7.23 -2.50
C ILE A 123 -0.49 7.66 -1.67
N GLY A 124 0.69 7.56 -2.21
CA GLY A 124 1.82 8.02 -1.42
C GLY A 124 3.14 7.77 -2.10
N THR A 125 4.15 7.87 -1.27
CA THR A 125 5.54 7.73 -1.72
C THR A 125 6.23 6.74 -0.81
N ILE A 126 6.88 5.76 -1.42
CA ILE A 126 7.80 4.89 -0.70
C ILE A 126 9.14 5.58 -0.74
N VAL A 127 9.67 5.91 0.44
CA VAL A 127 10.99 6.52 0.57
C VAL A 127 11.97 5.40 0.87
N VAL A 128 12.77 5.05 -0.11
CA VAL A 128 13.72 3.94 0.03
C VAL A 128 15.03 4.49 0.54
N LEU A 129 15.41 4.05 1.73
CA LEU A 129 16.65 4.46 2.38
C LEU A 129 17.73 3.45 2.05
N SER A 130 18.94 3.93 1.85
CA SER A 130 20.05 3.03 1.56
C SER A 130 20.36 2.17 2.78
N ASP A 131 20.90 0.99 2.52
CA ASP A 131 21.30 0.07 3.56
C ASP A 131 22.58 0.61 4.20
N VAL A 132 22.45 1.10 5.43
CA VAL A 132 23.59 1.74 6.13
C VAL A 132 24.54 0.73 6.75
N THR A 133 24.17 -0.54 6.77
CA THR A 133 25.09 -1.55 7.29
C THR A 133 26.22 -1.86 6.31
N GLY A 134 26.07 -1.41 5.10
CA GLY A 134 27.12 -1.57 4.11
C GLY A 134 27.14 -2.89 3.39
N THR A 135 26.30 -3.82 3.78
CA THR A 135 26.32 -5.15 3.15
C THR A 135 25.66 -5.16 1.79
N GLY A 136 24.88 -4.17 1.48
CA GLY A 136 24.23 -4.06 0.19
C GLY A 136 24.97 -3.18 -0.80
N LEU A 137 26.12 -2.75 -0.45
CA LEU A 137 26.87 -1.83 -1.28
C LEU A 137 27.65 -2.55 -2.37
#